data_6be00098eebd43111b5c5444638184ba
#
_entry.id   6be00098eebd43111b5c5444638184ba
#
_cell.length_a   1.000
_cell.length_b   1.000
_cell.length_c   1.000
_cell.angle_alpha   90.00
_cell.angle_beta   90.00
_cell.angle_gamma   90.00
#
_symmetry.space_group_name_H-M   'P 1'
#
loop_
_entity.id
_entity.type
_entity.pdbx_description
1 polymer ?
#
loop_
_entity_poly.entity_id
_entity_poly.type
_entity_poly.pdbx_seq_one_letter_code
_entity_poly.pdbx_strand_id
1 'polypeptide(L)'
;PLGDKPDSKMDPTDLAIYKQAEAWLTEHTGYACVSGFHEFLYEPDKPLFGDITEWAYHQRGCLAYVIELWDLFKQLGIERKKPFVDHYAQLERKDFLALAKLDREVNKGRAFKPWRKVKHAQLGEVEVGGFDGRVGIWNPPYELLAETCAAQSAAFLRVAALVPRLTVEVARIEKTAAALTKIEIRVANAGYLGTCGLPSARKLPHAEPLRLTAKATGAKLVAPAEAIVEIGHLDGWGSGLHNGASIFMPWTRGNPHEKFVTIVAEGKGKVAVKVGSCRVGYKTVEVEIG
;
A
#
# COMPACT_ATOMS: atom_id res chain seq x y z
N PRO A 1 9.93 0.80 -6.65
CA PRO A 1 11.27 0.38 -6.19
C PRO A 1 11.86 -0.79 -6.96
N LEU A 2 11.21 -1.33 -7.97
CA LEU A 2 11.55 -2.66 -8.40
C LEU A 2 12.22 -2.77 -9.74
N GLY A 3 11.77 -2.27 -10.80
CA GLY A 3 12.44 -2.50 -12.07
C GLY A 3 13.24 -3.82 -12.12
N ASP A 4 14.27 -3.89 -12.93
CA ASP A 4 15.10 -5.09 -13.08
C ASP A 4 16.07 -5.34 -11.91
N LYS A 5 16.33 -4.34 -11.08
CA LYS A 5 17.27 -4.42 -9.94
C LYS A 5 16.57 -4.09 -8.63
N PRO A 6 16.72 -4.93 -7.60
CA PRO A 6 16.23 -4.59 -6.28
C PRO A 6 16.95 -3.35 -5.75
N ASP A 7 16.21 -2.48 -5.09
CA ASP A 7 16.76 -1.35 -4.36
C ASP A 7 17.54 -1.86 -3.14
N SER A 8 18.83 -1.54 -3.07
CA SER A 8 19.71 -1.93 -1.96
C SER A 8 19.33 -1.29 -0.63
N LYS A 9 18.47 -0.28 -0.64
CA LYS A 9 17.97 0.41 0.56
C LYS A 9 16.70 -0.21 1.12
N MET A 10 16.09 -1.15 0.42
CA MET A 10 14.90 -1.86 0.89
C MET A 10 15.26 -3.09 1.70
N ASP A 11 14.45 -3.37 2.73
CA ASP A 11 14.50 -4.63 3.45
C ASP A 11 14.06 -5.78 2.50
N PRO A 12 14.82 -6.88 2.40
CA PRO A 12 14.49 -7.98 1.49
C PRO A 12 13.13 -8.62 1.73
N THR A 13 12.62 -8.59 2.96
CA THR A 13 11.29 -9.13 3.28
C THR A 13 10.17 -8.23 2.77
N ASP A 14 10.38 -6.91 2.82
CA ASP A 14 9.46 -5.94 2.25
C ASP A 14 9.44 -6.02 0.72
N LEU A 15 10.61 -6.27 0.12
CA LEU A 15 10.77 -6.39 -1.32
C LEU A 15 9.86 -7.48 -1.92
N ALA A 16 9.68 -8.60 -1.22
CA ALA A 16 8.79 -9.67 -1.67
C ALA A 16 7.31 -9.20 -1.71
N ILE A 17 6.89 -8.40 -0.74
CA ILE A 17 5.55 -7.81 -0.70
C ILE A 17 5.36 -6.80 -1.83
N TYR A 18 6.38 -5.96 -2.07
CA TYR A 18 6.37 -5.00 -3.18
C TYR A 18 6.24 -5.70 -4.53
N LYS A 19 7.01 -6.78 -4.78
CA LYS A 19 6.93 -7.57 -6.02
C LYS A 19 5.54 -8.14 -6.27
N GLN A 20 4.90 -8.64 -5.22
CA GLN A 20 3.54 -9.17 -5.36
C GLN A 20 2.52 -8.05 -5.64
N ALA A 21 2.63 -6.92 -4.95
CA ALA A 21 1.74 -5.78 -5.20
C ALA A 21 1.94 -5.19 -6.60
N GLU A 22 3.19 -5.12 -7.07
CA GLU A 22 3.57 -4.70 -8.41
C GLU A 22 2.94 -5.57 -9.50
N ALA A 23 2.96 -6.90 -9.31
CA ALA A 23 2.29 -7.82 -10.23
C ALA A 23 0.79 -7.52 -10.35
N TRP A 24 0.11 -7.24 -9.25
CA TRP A 24 -1.30 -6.86 -9.25
C TRP A 24 -1.57 -5.47 -9.86
N LEU A 25 -0.69 -4.50 -9.62
CA LEU A 25 -0.79 -3.19 -10.25
C LEU A 25 -0.65 -3.30 -11.77
N THR A 26 0.34 -4.06 -12.24
CA THR A 26 0.57 -4.30 -13.66
C THR A 26 -0.59 -5.07 -14.31
N GLU A 27 -1.15 -6.06 -13.63
CA GLU A 27 -2.31 -6.82 -14.11
C GLU A 27 -3.51 -5.92 -14.42
N HIS A 28 -3.80 -4.95 -13.55
CA HIS A 28 -4.92 -4.04 -13.75
C HIS A 28 -4.64 -2.91 -14.74
N THR A 29 -3.44 -2.35 -14.73
CA THR A 29 -3.12 -1.13 -15.49
C THR A 29 -2.36 -1.41 -16.78
N GLY A 30 -1.65 -2.54 -16.83
CA GLY A 30 -0.66 -2.84 -17.85
C GLY A 30 0.54 -1.88 -17.84
N TYR A 31 0.70 -1.06 -16.79
CA TYR A 31 1.83 -0.16 -16.67
C TYR A 31 3.05 -0.91 -16.16
N ALA A 32 4.22 -0.50 -16.64
CA ALA A 32 5.47 -1.00 -16.10
C ALA A 32 5.75 -0.37 -14.73
N CYS A 33 6.13 -1.19 -13.77
CA CYS A 33 6.62 -0.70 -12.49
C CYS A 33 8.13 -0.45 -12.59
N VAL A 34 8.59 0.68 -12.10
CA VAL A 34 9.98 1.11 -12.20
C VAL A 34 10.57 1.39 -10.83
N SER A 35 11.88 1.16 -10.69
CA SER A 35 12.62 1.54 -9.50
C SER A 35 12.87 3.04 -9.48
N GLY A 36 12.41 3.73 -8.42
CA GLY A 36 12.76 5.12 -8.19
C GLY A 36 14.25 5.33 -7.89
N PHE A 37 14.94 4.27 -7.48
CA PHE A 37 16.37 4.33 -7.16
C PHE A 37 17.27 4.00 -8.35
N HIS A 38 16.89 3.07 -9.21
CA HIS A 38 17.75 2.57 -10.29
C HIS A 38 17.33 3.00 -11.69
N GLU A 39 16.07 3.34 -11.91
CA GLU A 39 15.53 3.53 -13.24
C GLU A 39 14.93 4.91 -13.47
N PHE A 40 14.23 5.46 -12.48
CA PHE A 40 13.65 6.80 -12.58
C PHE A 40 14.71 7.86 -12.27
N LEU A 41 15.66 8.03 -13.20
CA LEU A 41 16.82 8.90 -13.06
C LEU A 41 16.77 10.00 -14.12
N TYR A 42 17.01 11.26 -13.72
CA TYR A 42 17.25 12.37 -14.64
C TYR A 42 18.72 12.48 -15.04
N GLU A 43 19.61 12.04 -14.16
CA GLU A 43 21.04 11.94 -14.44
C GLU A 43 21.51 10.53 -14.09
N PRO A 44 22.39 9.91 -14.91
CA PRO A 44 22.94 8.61 -14.61
C PRO A 44 23.54 8.57 -13.19
N ASP A 45 23.30 7.49 -12.48
CA ASP A 45 23.83 7.22 -11.14
C ASP A 45 23.47 8.24 -10.03
N LYS A 46 22.52 9.13 -10.31
CA LYS A 46 22.02 10.09 -9.31
C LYS A 46 20.53 9.82 -8.97
N PRO A 47 20.26 8.97 -7.98
CA PRO A 47 18.89 8.72 -7.52
C PRO A 47 18.24 10.01 -6.99
N LEU A 48 16.95 10.11 -7.22
CA LEU A 48 16.14 11.16 -6.60
C LEU A 48 15.78 10.75 -5.18
N PHE A 49 15.82 11.71 -4.25
CA PHE A 49 15.52 11.50 -2.85
C PHE A 49 14.50 12.52 -2.34
N GLY A 50 13.81 12.16 -1.26
CA GLY A 50 12.96 13.07 -0.52
C GLY A 50 11.52 13.13 -1.01
N ASP A 51 11.07 12.16 -1.79
CA ASP A 51 9.69 12.05 -2.20
C ASP A 51 8.78 11.46 -1.11
N ILE A 52 7.48 11.53 -1.33
CA ILE A 52 6.47 11.04 -0.39
C ILE A 52 6.52 9.51 -0.23
N THR A 53 6.95 8.76 -1.25
CA THR A 53 7.02 7.29 -1.19
C THR A 53 8.18 6.83 -0.34
N GLU A 54 9.32 7.50 -0.42
CA GLU A 54 10.46 7.24 0.47
C GLU A 54 10.10 7.55 1.93
N TRP A 55 9.47 8.70 2.18
CA TRP A 55 9.02 9.06 3.51
C TRP A 55 8.03 8.02 4.06
N ALA A 56 7.04 7.62 3.27
CA ALA A 56 6.03 6.64 3.68
C ALA A 56 6.66 5.27 3.96
N TYR A 57 7.63 4.85 3.15
CA TYR A 57 8.36 3.60 3.37
C TYR A 57 9.27 3.67 4.59
N HIS A 58 10.25 4.59 4.60
CA HIS A 58 11.29 4.62 5.61
C HIS A 58 10.83 5.13 6.98
N GLN A 59 9.86 6.06 7.01
CA GLN A 59 9.40 6.67 8.26
C GLN A 59 8.09 6.08 8.78
N ARG A 60 7.32 5.42 7.93
CA ARG A 60 6.01 4.88 8.32
C ARG A 60 5.86 3.38 8.08
N GLY A 61 6.78 2.75 7.38
CA GLY A 61 6.72 1.33 7.03
C GLY A 61 5.48 1.00 6.21
N CYS A 62 5.10 1.90 5.31
CA CYS A 62 3.95 1.74 4.44
C CYS A 62 4.38 1.19 3.08
N LEU A 63 3.50 0.41 2.48
CA LEU A 63 3.58 0.10 1.05
C LEU A 63 3.19 1.36 0.29
N ALA A 64 4.12 1.93 -0.47
CA ALA A 64 3.95 3.23 -1.12
C ALA A 64 4.36 3.22 -2.59
N TYR A 65 3.51 3.79 -3.45
CA TYR A 65 3.72 3.92 -4.89
C TYR A 65 3.32 5.32 -5.35
N VAL A 66 4.01 5.80 -6.38
CA VAL A 66 3.53 6.88 -7.24
C VAL A 66 3.08 6.24 -8.54
N ILE A 67 1.88 6.56 -8.99
CA ILE A 67 1.34 6.12 -10.26
C ILE A 67 1.13 7.35 -11.14
N GLU A 68 1.90 7.43 -12.20
CA GLU A 68 1.72 8.48 -13.22
C GLU A 68 0.49 8.14 -14.06
N LEU A 69 -0.47 9.04 -14.12
CA LEU A 69 -1.70 8.90 -14.90
C LEU A 69 -1.58 9.82 -16.11
N TRP A 70 -1.23 9.31 -17.26
CA TRP A 70 -1.31 8.06 -17.96
C TRP A 70 0.05 7.68 -18.61
N ASP A 71 0.15 6.48 -19.23
CA ASP A 71 1.34 6.06 -19.97
C ASP A 71 1.17 6.29 -21.46
N LEU A 72 1.61 7.49 -21.92
CA LEU A 72 1.58 7.87 -23.35
C LEU A 72 2.43 6.92 -24.21
N PHE A 73 3.62 6.54 -23.74
CA PHE A 73 4.55 5.74 -24.55
C PHE A 73 4.04 4.33 -24.76
N LYS A 74 3.42 3.73 -23.74
CA LYS A 74 2.68 2.47 -23.92
C LYS A 74 1.58 2.61 -24.98
N GLN A 75 0.80 3.68 -24.92
CA GLN A 75 -0.26 3.94 -25.89
C GLN A 75 0.27 4.11 -27.32
N LEU A 76 1.45 4.65 -27.47
CA LEU A 76 2.12 4.82 -28.77
C LEU A 76 2.90 3.58 -29.23
N GLY A 77 3.02 2.55 -28.39
CA GLY A 77 3.86 1.36 -28.67
C GLY A 77 5.36 1.65 -28.67
N ILE A 78 5.79 2.66 -27.93
CA ILE A 78 7.19 3.04 -27.82
C ILE A 78 7.83 2.25 -26.68
N GLU A 79 8.90 1.51 -26.97
CA GLU A 79 9.67 0.79 -25.94
C GLU A 79 10.30 1.75 -24.93
N ARG A 80 10.22 1.37 -23.65
CA ARG A 80 10.82 2.13 -22.58
C ARG A 80 12.36 2.09 -22.66
N LYS A 81 12.99 3.26 -22.71
CA LYS A 81 14.44 3.41 -22.68
C LYS A 81 14.96 3.53 -21.24
N LYS A 82 16.22 3.18 -21.05
CA LYS A 82 16.96 3.32 -19.80
C LYS A 82 18.25 4.09 -20.06
N PRO A 83 18.59 5.09 -19.24
CA PRO A 83 17.84 5.62 -18.09
C PRO A 83 16.53 6.31 -18.51
N PHE A 84 15.69 6.62 -17.54
CA PHE A 84 14.36 7.19 -17.77
C PHE A 84 14.39 8.48 -18.61
N VAL A 85 15.37 9.35 -18.42
CA VAL A 85 15.48 10.60 -19.17
C VAL A 85 15.57 10.37 -20.68
N ASP A 86 16.21 9.30 -21.12
CA ASP A 86 16.35 8.96 -22.53
C ASP A 86 15.02 8.61 -23.19
N HIS A 87 14.05 8.17 -22.39
CA HIS A 87 12.71 7.88 -22.85
C HIS A 87 12.01 9.12 -23.42
N TYR A 88 12.26 10.29 -22.84
CA TYR A 88 11.72 11.56 -23.32
C TYR A 88 12.66 12.31 -24.27
N ALA A 89 13.95 12.17 -24.07
CA ALA A 89 14.95 12.95 -24.82
C ALA A 89 15.32 12.36 -26.19
N GLN A 90 15.12 11.06 -26.38
CA GLN A 90 15.58 10.35 -27.59
C GLN A 90 14.40 9.83 -28.44
N LEU A 91 13.41 10.70 -28.70
CA LEU A 91 12.31 10.39 -29.60
C LEU A 91 12.77 10.50 -31.07
N GLU A 92 12.33 9.55 -31.88
CA GLU A 92 12.60 9.50 -33.30
C GLU A 92 11.42 10.06 -34.11
N ARG A 93 11.64 10.32 -35.41
CA ARG A 93 10.57 10.78 -36.28
C ARG A 93 9.35 9.86 -36.30
N LYS A 94 9.54 8.54 -36.23
CA LYS A 94 8.43 7.57 -36.14
C LYS A 94 7.54 7.78 -34.93
N ASP A 95 8.13 8.18 -33.79
CA ASP A 95 7.42 8.41 -32.54
C ASP A 95 6.53 9.65 -32.65
N PHE A 96 7.06 10.74 -33.24
CA PHE A 96 6.26 11.93 -33.54
C PHE A 96 5.14 11.67 -34.53
N LEU A 97 5.35 10.79 -35.52
CA LEU A 97 4.28 10.38 -36.44
C LEU A 97 3.19 9.56 -35.72
N ALA A 98 3.58 8.67 -34.80
CA ALA A 98 2.64 7.92 -33.98
C ALA A 98 1.84 8.88 -33.08
N LEU A 99 2.48 9.87 -32.48
CA LEU A 99 1.81 10.89 -31.67
C LEU A 99 0.82 11.72 -32.51
N ALA A 100 1.22 12.18 -33.69
CA ALA A 100 0.34 12.92 -34.59
C ALA A 100 -0.87 12.08 -35.05
N LYS A 101 -0.67 10.77 -35.23
CA LYS A 101 -1.76 9.84 -35.55
C LYS A 101 -2.73 9.72 -34.36
N LEU A 102 -2.20 9.51 -33.15
CA LEU A 102 -3.02 9.45 -31.92
C LEU A 102 -3.81 10.74 -31.73
N ASP A 103 -3.18 11.89 -31.93
CA ASP A 103 -3.85 13.19 -31.79
C ASP A 103 -5.01 13.34 -32.77
N ARG A 104 -4.81 12.96 -34.02
CA ARG A 104 -5.86 13.04 -35.04
C ARG A 104 -7.00 12.06 -34.81
N GLU A 105 -6.66 10.78 -34.52
CA GLU A 105 -7.63 9.68 -34.52
C GLU A 105 -8.39 9.54 -33.20
N VAL A 106 -7.68 9.79 -32.07
CA VAL A 106 -8.24 9.61 -30.73
C VAL A 106 -8.44 10.95 -30.04
N ASN A 107 -7.43 11.81 -30.00
CA ASN A 107 -7.46 13.08 -29.28
C ASN A 107 -8.19 14.22 -30.03
N LYS A 108 -8.68 13.97 -31.23
CA LYS A 108 -9.47 14.92 -32.07
C LYS A 108 -8.74 16.24 -32.38
N GLY A 109 -7.42 16.17 -32.59
CA GLY A 109 -6.60 17.31 -32.94
C GLY A 109 -6.41 18.33 -31.80
N ARG A 110 -6.48 17.89 -30.54
CA ARG A 110 -6.34 18.81 -29.40
C ARG A 110 -4.90 19.16 -29.08
N ALA A 111 -3.92 18.32 -29.44
CA ALA A 111 -2.50 18.57 -29.17
C ALA A 111 -1.83 19.43 -30.24
N PHE A 112 -2.18 19.25 -31.52
CA PHE A 112 -1.61 20.03 -32.64
C PHE A 112 -2.68 20.91 -33.26
N LYS A 113 -2.67 22.20 -32.91
CA LYS A 113 -3.66 23.18 -33.37
C LYS A 113 -3.15 24.02 -34.54
N PRO A 114 -3.93 24.24 -35.58
CA PRO A 114 -3.55 25.14 -36.67
C PRO A 114 -3.37 26.56 -36.14
N TRP A 115 -2.41 27.27 -36.71
CA TRP A 115 -2.20 28.69 -36.42
C TRP A 115 -3.37 29.50 -36.94
N ARG A 116 -3.86 30.45 -36.15
CA ARG A 116 -4.96 31.36 -36.50
C ARG A 116 -4.67 32.75 -35.97
N LYS A 117 -5.05 33.76 -36.74
CA LYS A 117 -4.99 35.17 -36.35
C LYS A 117 -6.05 35.46 -35.29
N VAL A 118 -5.65 36.15 -34.26
CA VAL A 118 -6.54 36.68 -33.18
C VAL A 118 -6.12 38.10 -32.82
N LYS A 119 -7.07 38.93 -32.39
CA LYS A 119 -6.80 40.25 -31.89
C LYS A 119 -6.61 40.18 -30.37
N HIS A 120 -5.37 40.41 -29.93
CA HIS A 120 -5.04 40.45 -28.50
C HIS A 120 -5.15 41.89 -28.00
N ALA A 121 -5.71 42.08 -26.79
CA ALA A 121 -6.01 43.42 -26.26
C ALA A 121 -4.77 44.31 -26.09
N GLN A 122 -3.62 43.74 -25.78
CA GLN A 122 -2.37 44.48 -25.54
C GLN A 122 -1.38 44.40 -26.73
N LEU A 123 -1.40 43.30 -27.49
CA LEU A 123 -0.41 43.00 -28.52
C LEU A 123 -0.90 43.26 -29.94
N GLY A 124 -2.19 43.62 -30.11
CA GLY A 124 -2.75 43.81 -31.43
C GLY A 124 -3.08 42.50 -32.15
N GLU A 125 -2.85 42.44 -33.45
CA GLU A 125 -3.01 41.18 -34.22
C GLU A 125 -1.85 40.24 -33.95
N VAL A 126 -2.16 39.01 -33.50
CA VAL A 126 -1.20 37.96 -33.23
C VAL A 126 -1.70 36.63 -33.83
N GLU A 127 -0.80 35.69 -34.03
CA GLU A 127 -1.16 34.32 -34.38
C GLU A 127 -1.04 33.40 -33.15
N VAL A 128 -2.04 32.55 -32.97
CA VAL A 128 -2.08 31.53 -31.89
C VAL A 128 -2.31 30.16 -32.49
N GLY A 129 -1.60 29.16 -32.00
CA GLY A 129 -1.67 27.79 -32.51
C GLY A 129 -0.45 26.98 -32.07
N GLY A 130 -0.17 25.89 -32.77
CA GLY A 130 0.94 25.01 -32.50
C GLY A 130 0.64 23.93 -31.47
N PHE A 131 1.63 23.59 -30.66
CA PHE A 131 1.55 22.45 -29.73
C PHE A 131 0.92 22.83 -28.39
N ASP A 132 -0.07 22.04 -27.97
CA ASP A 132 -0.69 22.11 -26.65
C ASP A 132 -0.76 20.71 -26.04
N GLY A 133 0.19 20.39 -25.17
CA GLY A 133 0.35 19.05 -24.60
C GLY A 133 -0.58 18.71 -23.42
N ARG A 134 -1.48 19.60 -23.02
CA ARG A 134 -2.30 19.41 -21.81
C ARG A 134 -3.23 18.21 -21.91
N VAL A 135 -3.81 17.95 -23.08
CA VAL A 135 -4.73 16.84 -23.34
C VAL A 135 -4.21 15.99 -24.49
N GLY A 136 -4.02 14.72 -24.25
CA GLY A 136 -3.48 13.76 -25.21
C GLY A 136 -1.98 13.53 -25.09
N ILE A 137 -1.26 14.31 -24.24
CA ILE A 137 0.16 14.16 -23.98
C ILE A 137 0.40 13.98 -22.46
N TRP A 138 0.26 15.06 -21.68
CA TRP A 138 0.39 15.02 -20.21
C TRP A 138 -0.80 14.35 -19.53
N ASN A 139 -1.99 14.54 -20.06
CA ASN A 139 -3.20 13.87 -19.59
C ASN A 139 -3.77 13.03 -20.71
N PRO A 140 -4.50 11.94 -20.43
CA PRO A 140 -5.12 11.13 -21.46
C PRO A 140 -6.11 11.94 -22.29
N PRO A 141 -6.33 11.59 -23.57
CA PRO A 141 -7.50 12.03 -24.30
C PRO A 141 -8.78 11.78 -23.51
N TYR A 142 -9.75 12.67 -23.58
CA TYR A 142 -11.03 12.49 -22.87
C TYR A 142 -11.70 11.16 -23.22
N GLU A 143 -11.49 10.68 -24.42
CA GLU A 143 -12.00 9.42 -24.96
C GLU A 143 -11.43 8.18 -24.24
N LEU A 144 -10.23 8.28 -23.66
CA LEU A 144 -9.57 7.20 -22.91
C LEU A 144 -9.65 7.40 -21.39
N LEU A 145 -10.21 8.53 -20.94
CA LEU A 145 -10.18 8.89 -19.51
C LEU A 145 -10.95 7.89 -18.64
N ALA A 146 -12.13 7.46 -19.07
CA ALA A 146 -12.97 6.53 -18.30
C ALA A 146 -12.28 5.18 -18.10
N GLU A 147 -11.69 4.63 -19.16
CA GLU A 147 -10.95 3.36 -19.11
C GLU A 147 -9.71 3.48 -18.23
N THR A 148 -8.93 4.54 -18.44
CA THR A 148 -7.74 4.82 -17.62
C THR A 148 -8.10 4.93 -16.14
N CYS A 149 -9.12 5.71 -15.79
CA CYS A 149 -9.55 5.86 -14.40
C CYS A 149 -10.07 4.54 -13.81
N ALA A 150 -10.80 3.74 -14.57
CA ALA A 150 -11.31 2.45 -14.09
C ALA A 150 -10.15 1.48 -13.77
N ALA A 151 -9.16 1.37 -14.66
CA ALA A 151 -7.98 0.53 -14.47
C ALA A 151 -7.17 0.96 -13.25
N GLN A 152 -6.92 2.26 -13.11
CA GLN A 152 -6.17 2.80 -11.97
C GLN A 152 -6.93 2.65 -10.65
N SER A 153 -8.25 2.84 -10.66
CA SER A 153 -9.09 2.63 -9.47
C SER A 153 -9.09 1.17 -9.04
N ALA A 154 -9.16 0.22 -9.98
CA ALA A 154 -9.08 -1.21 -9.69
C ALA A 154 -7.71 -1.57 -9.06
N ALA A 155 -6.62 -1.07 -9.63
CA ALA A 155 -5.27 -1.25 -9.10
C ALA A 155 -5.13 -0.67 -7.69
N PHE A 156 -5.61 0.56 -7.46
CA PHE A 156 -5.60 1.20 -6.16
C PHE A 156 -6.38 0.39 -5.11
N LEU A 157 -7.61 -0.02 -5.43
CA LEU A 157 -8.46 -0.80 -4.52
C LEU A 157 -7.83 -2.17 -4.22
N ARG A 158 -7.17 -2.80 -5.19
CA ARG A 158 -6.44 -4.05 -4.97
C ARG A 158 -5.33 -3.90 -3.94
N VAL A 159 -4.54 -2.84 -4.02
CA VAL A 159 -3.47 -2.55 -3.05
C VAL A 159 -4.04 -2.08 -1.71
N ALA A 160 -5.09 -1.26 -1.72
CA ALA A 160 -5.77 -0.82 -0.50
C ALA A 160 -6.37 -1.98 0.31
N ALA A 161 -6.77 -3.07 -0.36
CA ALA A 161 -7.29 -4.27 0.30
C ALA A 161 -6.21 -5.08 1.07
N LEU A 162 -4.92 -4.75 0.92
CA LEU A 162 -3.82 -5.46 1.59
C LEU A 162 -3.66 -5.07 3.07
N VAL A 163 -4.41 -4.11 3.57
CA VAL A 163 -4.33 -3.62 4.95
C VAL A 163 -4.53 -4.75 5.98
N PRO A 164 -3.92 -4.63 7.17
CA PRO A 164 -4.16 -5.56 8.25
C PRO A 164 -5.64 -5.56 8.65
N ARG A 165 -6.16 -6.71 9.03
CA ARG A 165 -7.53 -6.89 9.48
C ARG A 165 -7.56 -7.53 10.86
N LEU A 166 -7.62 -6.69 11.89
CA LEU A 166 -7.67 -7.14 13.28
C LEU A 166 -9.00 -7.81 13.59
N THR A 167 -8.95 -9.02 14.16
CA THR A 167 -10.07 -9.74 14.76
C THR A 167 -9.78 -9.98 16.23
N VAL A 168 -10.82 -9.86 17.06
CA VAL A 168 -10.76 -10.09 18.51
C VAL A 168 -12.00 -10.90 18.88
N GLU A 169 -11.78 -12.07 19.43
CA GLU A 169 -12.83 -13.04 19.69
C GLU A 169 -12.64 -13.68 21.08
N VAL A 170 -13.72 -14.06 21.72
CA VAL A 170 -13.70 -14.90 22.91
C VAL A 170 -13.52 -16.34 22.47
N ALA A 171 -12.32 -16.88 22.69
CA ALA A 171 -12.00 -18.26 22.29
C ALA A 171 -12.55 -19.28 23.29
N ARG A 172 -12.50 -18.96 24.59
CA ARG A 172 -12.94 -19.87 25.65
C ARG A 172 -13.33 -19.11 26.92
N ILE A 173 -14.35 -19.60 27.62
CA ILE A 173 -14.70 -19.17 28.96
C ILE A 173 -14.74 -20.43 29.83
N GLU A 174 -14.08 -20.38 30.97
CA GLU A 174 -13.96 -21.52 31.88
C GLU A 174 -14.09 -21.06 33.33
N LYS A 175 -14.99 -21.66 34.09
CA LYS A 175 -15.07 -21.50 35.57
C LYS A 175 -14.03 -22.41 36.21
N THR A 176 -13.02 -21.82 36.87
CA THR A 176 -11.91 -22.55 37.46
C THR A 176 -12.06 -22.78 38.96
N ALA A 177 -12.85 -21.95 39.64
CA ALA A 177 -13.20 -22.06 41.06
C ALA A 177 -14.56 -21.42 41.31
N ALA A 178 -15.06 -21.51 42.51
CA ALA A 178 -16.42 -21.07 42.86
C ALA A 178 -16.76 -19.63 42.42
N ALA A 179 -15.78 -18.74 42.38
CA ALA A 179 -15.97 -17.34 42.02
C ALA A 179 -15.03 -16.88 40.87
N LEU A 180 -14.14 -17.75 40.34
CA LEU A 180 -13.14 -17.39 39.35
C LEU A 180 -13.55 -17.86 37.96
N THR A 181 -13.53 -16.94 36.99
CA THR A 181 -13.74 -17.21 35.57
C THR A 181 -12.48 -16.85 34.78
N LYS A 182 -11.97 -17.81 34.02
CA LYS A 182 -10.92 -17.62 33.04
C LYS A 182 -11.54 -17.36 31.67
N ILE A 183 -11.11 -16.27 31.04
CA ILE A 183 -11.55 -15.88 29.71
C ILE A 183 -10.32 -15.87 28.82
N GLU A 184 -10.35 -16.62 27.73
CA GLU A 184 -9.29 -16.65 26.73
C GLU A 184 -9.73 -15.83 25.52
N ILE A 185 -8.98 -14.78 25.23
CA ILE A 185 -9.20 -13.88 24.10
C ILE A 185 -8.23 -14.24 22.98
N ARG A 186 -8.78 -14.56 21.82
CA ARG A 186 -8.02 -14.72 20.58
C ARG A 186 -7.92 -13.37 19.90
N VAL A 187 -6.69 -12.94 19.61
CA VAL A 187 -6.38 -11.74 18.83
C VAL A 187 -5.66 -12.18 17.58
N ALA A 188 -6.23 -11.90 16.41
CA ALA A 188 -5.66 -12.35 15.15
C ALA A 188 -5.67 -11.25 14.08
N ASN A 189 -4.73 -11.36 13.14
CA ASN A 189 -4.69 -10.56 11.93
C ASN A 189 -5.05 -11.42 10.73
N ALA A 190 -6.21 -11.18 10.15
CA ALA A 190 -6.71 -11.85 8.95
C ALA A 190 -6.38 -11.08 7.65
N GLY A 191 -5.57 -10.02 7.74
CA GLY A 191 -5.14 -9.21 6.59
C GLY A 191 -3.86 -9.70 5.94
N TYR A 192 -3.55 -9.14 4.79
CA TYR A 192 -2.33 -9.47 4.03
C TYR A 192 -1.07 -8.89 4.68
N LEU A 193 -1.10 -7.60 5.04
CA LEU A 193 0.00 -6.93 5.73
C LEU A 193 -0.05 -7.19 7.23
N GLY A 194 1.10 -7.11 7.88
CA GLY A 194 1.22 -7.18 9.32
C GLY A 194 0.59 -5.96 10.03
N THR A 195 0.28 -6.10 11.32
CA THR A 195 -0.28 -4.99 12.12
C THR A 195 0.67 -3.80 12.27
N CYS A 196 1.94 -3.97 11.98
CA CYS A 196 2.94 -2.90 11.86
C CYS A 196 3.01 -2.25 10.47
N GLY A 197 2.32 -2.79 9.47
CA GLY A 197 2.50 -2.49 8.05
C GLY A 197 3.48 -3.46 7.41
N LEU A 198 4.54 -2.95 6.78
CA LEU A 198 5.63 -3.77 6.25
C LEU A 198 6.46 -4.39 7.38
N PRO A 199 7.10 -5.56 7.17
CA PRO A 199 7.94 -6.22 8.16
C PRO A 199 9.03 -5.34 8.79
N SER A 200 9.70 -4.52 8.00
CA SER A 200 10.73 -3.58 8.47
C SER A 200 10.19 -2.52 9.43
N ALA A 201 8.91 -2.19 9.34
CA ALA A 201 8.28 -1.18 10.20
C ALA A 201 8.36 -1.51 11.70
N ARG A 202 8.54 -2.79 12.06
CA ARG A 202 8.76 -3.20 13.47
C ARG A 202 9.98 -2.56 14.11
N LYS A 203 10.96 -2.15 13.31
CA LYS A 203 12.20 -1.52 13.76
C LYS A 203 12.07 -0.01 13.96
N LEU A 204 10.95 0.58 13.55
CA LEU A 204 10.73 2.03 13.65
C LEU A 204 10.46 2.43 15.11
N PRO A 205 11.01 3.56 15.57
CA PRO A 205 10.86 3.99 16.99
C PRO A 205 9.41 4.20 17.43
N HIS A 206 8.53 4.46 16.49
CA HIS A 206 7.09 4.74 16.74
C HIS A 206 6.18 3.63 16.18
N ALA A 207 6.72 2.42 15.96
CA ALA A 207 5.92 1.26 15.64
C ALA A 207 5.11 0.83 16.88
N GLU A 208 3.89 1.34 17.00
CA GLU A 208 3.03 1.03 18.14
C GLU A 208 2.54 -0.42 18.07
N PRO A 209 2.86 -1.25 19.08
CA PRO A 209 2.35 -2.62 19.15
C PRO A 209 0.86 -2.66 19.45
N LEU A 210 0.22 -3.79 19.18
CA LEU A 210 -1.12 -4.05 19.68
C LEU A 210 -1.10 -4.10 21.20
N ARG A 211 -2.10 -3.46 21.81
CA ARG A 211 -2.31 -3.46 23.26
C ARG A 211 -3.71 -3.92 23.59
N LEU A 212 -3.82 -4.61 24.71
CA LEU A 212 -5.08 -5.05 25.29
C LEU A 212 -5.31 -4.31 26.60
N THR A 213 -6.52 -3.81 26.78
CA THR A 213 -7.02 -3.33 28.07
C THR A 213 -8.28 -4.08 28.44
N ALA A 214 -8.42 -4.46 29.71
CA ALA A 214 -9.63 -5.10 30.22
C ALA A 214 -10.24 -4.26 31.35
N LYS A 215 -11.56 -4.18 31.39
CA LYS A 215 -12.32 -3.49 32.44
C LYS A 215 -13.47 -4.38 32.90
N ALA A 216 -13.53 -4.65 34.19
CA ALA A 216 -14.66 -5.36 34.79
C ALA A 216 -15.67 -4.36 35.40
N THR A 217 -16.96 -4.71 35.32
CA THR A 217 -18.08 -3.99 35.96
C THR A 217 -18.95 -5.00 36.67
N GLY A 218 -19.15 -4.79 37.97
CA GLY A 218 -19.84 -5.75 38.84
C GLY A 218 -18.94 -6.90 39.32
N ALA A 219 -17.82 -7.15 38.63
CA ALA A 219 -16.82 -8.17 38.97
C ALA A 219 -15.48 -7.51 39.25
N LYS A 220 -14.50 -8.28 39.74
CA LYS A 220 -13.15 -7.84 40.01
C LYS A 220 -12.19 -8.49 39.01
N LEU A 221 -11.33 -7.69 38.36
CA LEU A 221 -10.28 -8.20 37.50
C LEU A 221 -9.12 -8.72 38.40
N VAL A 222 -8.72 -9.97 38.18
CA VAL A 222 -7.65 -10.64 38.94
C VAL A 222 -6.36 -10.72 38.13
N ALA A 223 -6.50 -11.03 36.81
CA ALA A 223 -5.38 -11.03 35.87
C ALA A 223 -5.86 -10.55 34.51
N PRO A 224 -4.99 -9.85 33.75
CA PRO A 224 -3.64 -9.45 34.08
C PRO A 224 -3.63 -8.39 35.20
N ALA A 225 -2.57 -8.36 36.01
CA ALA A 225 -2.38 -7.33 37.03
C ALA A 225 -2.11 -5.94 36.44
N GLU A 226 -1.56 -5.91 35.25
CA GLU A 226 -1.26 -4.69 34.50
C GLU A 226 -2.52 -4.15 33.80
N ALA A 227 -2.72 -2.85 33.89
CA ALA A 227 -3.85 -2.18 33.24
C ALA A 227 -3.81 -2.29 31.71
N ILE A 228 -2.62 -2.48 31.14
CA ILE A 228 -2.37 -2.58 29.70
C ILE A 228 -1.44 -3.77 29.46
N VAL A 229 -1.87 -4.71 28.64
CA VAL A 229 -1.05 -5.84 28.19
C VAL A 229 -0.57 -5.58 26.78
N GLU A 230 0.74 -5.61 26.57
CA GLU A 230 1.32 -5.51 25.25
C GLU A 230 1.25 -6.88 24.54
N ILE A 231 0.55 -6.91 23.41
CA ILE A 231 0.44 -8.11 22.55
C ILE A 231 1.61 -8.18 21.57
N GLY A 232 2.14 -7.03 21.16
CA GLY A 232 3.13 -6.92 20.10
C GLY A 232 2.50 -6.82 18.72
N HIS A 233 3.27 -7.17 17.68
CA HIS A 233 2.80 -7.15 16.31
C HIS A 233 2.41 -8.56 15.85
N LEU A 234 1.35 -8.64 15.06
CA LEU A 234 0.94 -9.86 14.37
C LEU A 234 1.31 -9.76 12.89
N ASP A 235 1.83 -10.84 12.33
CA ASP A 235 2.10 -10.92 10.90
C ASP A 235 0.81 -10.96 10.08
N GLY A 236 0.91 -10.54 8.82
CA GLY A 236 -0.12 -10.79 7.84
C GLY A 236 0.20 -12.04 7.01
N TRP A 237 -0.80 -12.62 6.38
CA TRP A 237 -0.60 -13.84 5.59
C TRP A 237 0.29 -13.61 4.34
N GLY A 238 0.51 -12.37 3.91
CA GLY A 238 1.47 -12.01 2.87
C GLY A 238 2.93 -12.26 3.22
N SER A 239 3.25 -12.40 4.51
CA SER A 239 4.61 -12.74 4.97
C SER A 239 4.93 -14.23 4.84
N GLY A 240 3.95 -15.06 4.45
CA GLY A 240 4.07 -16.51 4.40
C GLY A 240 3.98 -17.16 5.79
N LEU A 241 3.91 -18.49 5.79
CA LEU A 241 3.76 -19.28 7.01
C LEU A 241 5.09 -19.81 7.57
N HIS A 242 6.16 -19.69 6.80
CA HIS A 242 7.46 -20.25 7.17
C HIS A 242 8.62 -19.44 6.61
N ASN A 243 9.72 -19.44 7.29
CA ASN A 243 10.95 -18.78 6.88
C ASN A 243 11.80 -19.70 6.01
N GLY A 244 11.53 -19.76 4.72
CA GLY A 244 12.39 -20.45 3.77
C GLY A 244 12.63 -21.93 4.06
N ALA A 245 11.79 -22.56 4.88
CA ALA A 245 11.88 -23.98 5.13
C ALA A 245 11.55 -24.77 3.86
N SER A 246 12.31 -25.82 3.63
CA SER A 246 12.00 -26.80 2.60
C SER A 246 10.65 -27.47 2.86
N ILE A 247 9.94 -27.84 1.81
CA ILE A 247 8.74 -28.70 1.94
C ILE A 247 9.04 -30.04 2.64
N PHE A 248 10.29 -30.48 2.62
CA PHE A 248 10.74 -31.71 3.29
C PHE A 248 11.05 -31.53 4.77
N MET A 249 11.26 -30.29 5.21
CA MET A 249 11.54 -29.94 6.60
C MET A 249 10.80 -28.65 6.96
N PRO A 250 9.49 -28.70 7.15
CA PRO A 250 8.71 -27.52 7.51
C PRO A 250 9.01 -27.11 8.94
N TRP A 251 9.58 -25.93 9.10
CA TRP A 251 9.79 -25.31 10.40
C TRP A 251 8.65 -24.35 10.67
N THR A 252 7.95 -24.54 11.76
CA THR A 252 6.98 -23.56 12.22
C THR A 252 7.50 -22.89 13.49
N ARG A 253 7.37 -21.58 13.58
CA ARG A 253 7.66 -20.80 14.80
C ARG A 253 6.38 -20.46 15.56
N GLY A 254 5.41 -21.35 15.54
CA GLY A 254 4.05 -21.05 15.99
C GLY A 254 3.24 -20.31 14.94
N ASN A 255 2.09 -19.79 15.33
CA ASN A 255 1.25 -18.98 14.46
C ASN A 255 1.54 -17.49 14.67
N PRO A 256 2.30 -16.82 13.77
CA PRO A 256 2.64 -15.42 13.92
C PRO A 256 1.46 -14.46 13.66
N HIS A 257 0.33 -14.98 13.16
CA HIS A 257 -0.87 -14.23 12.80
C HIS A 257 -1.84 -14.06 13.96
N GLU A 258 -1.65 -14.81 15.06
CA GLU A 258 -2.55 -14.76 16.21
C GLU A 258 -1.84 -14.92 17.55
N LYS A 259 -2.49 -14.43 18.60
CA LYS A 259 -2.09 -14.63 19.99
C LYS A 259 -3.32 -14.83 20.85
N PHE A 260 -3.15 -15.61 21.92
CA PHE A 260 -4.15 -15.81 22.95
C PHE A 260 -3.73 -15.07 24.21
N VAL A 261 -4.66 -14.34 24.79
CA VAL A 261 -4.48 -13.60 26.04
C VAL A 261 -5.50 -14.10 27.05
N THR A 262 -5.00 -14.52 28.21
CA THR A 262 -5.85 -14.97 29.31
C THR A 262 -6.21 -13.80 30.23
N ILE A 263 -7.49 -13.68 30.54
CA ILE A 263 -8.04 -12.77 31.54
C ILE A 263 -8.71 -13.61 32.62
N VAL A 264 -8.49 -13.27 33.88
CA VAL A 264 -9.15 -13.90 35.03
C VAL A 264 -9.92 -12.84 35.78
N ALA A 265 -11.20 -13.11 36.02
CA ALA A 265 -12.08 -12.24 36.79
C ALA A 265 -12.78 -13.02 37.88
N GLU A 266 -13.04 -12.34 38.99
CA GLU A 266 -13.71 -12.86 40.18
C GLU A 266 -15.10 -12.22 40.35
N GLY A 267 -16.07 -13.04 40.70
CA GLY A 267 -17.45 -12.60 40.97
C GLY A 267 -18.38 -12.69 39.76
N LYS A 268 -19.43 -11.88 39.78
CA LYS A 268 -20.46 -11.81 38.73
C LYS A 268 -20.50 -10.42 38.14
N GLY A 269 -20.64 -10.35 36.83
CA GLY A 269 -20.70 -9.08 36.13
C GLY A 269 -20.23 -9.17 34.69
N LYS A 270 -19.68 -8.08 34.16
CA LYS A 270 -19.27 -7.95 32.78
C LYS A 270 -17.79 -7.60 32.68
N VAL A 271 -17.07 -8.22 31.75
CA VAL A 271 -15.69 -7.90 31.39
C VAL A 271 -15.66 -7.39 29.95
N ALA A 272 -15.27 -6.12 29.75
CA ALA A 272 -15.04 -5.52 28.46
C ALA A 272 -13.54 -5.55 28.15
N VAL A 273 -13.20 -6.11 26.99
CA VAL A 273 -11.80 -6.24 26.53
C VAL A 273 -11.64 -5.46 25.24
N LYS A 274 -10.77 -4.45 25.25
CA LYS A 274 -10.44 -3.62 24.10
C LYS A 274 -9.03 -3.92 23.64
N VAL A 275 -8.87 -4.21 22.34
CA VAL A 275 -7.58 -4.53 21.70
C VAL A 275 -7.36 -3.68 20.47
N GLY A 276 -6.16 -3.19 20.26
CA GLY A 276 -5.79 -2.47 19.05
C GLY A 276 -4.54 -1.61 19.16
N SER A 277 -4.34 -0.79 18.16
CA SER A 277 -3.33 0.26 18.06
C SER A 277 -3.83 1.40 17.17
N CYS A 278 -3.12 2.53 17.13
CA CYS A 278 -3.47 3.65 16.26
C CYS A 278 -3.47 3.26 14.76
N ARG A 279 -2.64 2.29 14.37
CA ARG A 279 -2.52 1.86 12.98
C ARG A 279 -3.70 1.01 12.49
N VAL A 280 -4.18 0.10 13.31
CA VAL A 280 -5.21 -0.88 12.89
C VAL A 280 -6.59 -0.60 13.49
N GLY A 281 -6.69 0.45 14.30
CA GLY A 281 -7.89 0.75 15.07
C GLY A 281 -8.08 -0.19 16.24
N TYR A 282 -9.25 -0.10 16.90
CA TYR A 282 -9.56 -0.85 18.10
C TYR A 282 -10.83 -1.70 17.93
N LYS A 283 -10.80 -2.89 18.52
CA LYS A 283 -11.96 -3.79 18.64
C LYS A 283 -12.24 -4.02 20.11
N THR A 284 -13.52 -4.14 20.45
CA THR A 284 -13.97 -4.44 21.83
C THR A 284 -14.88 -5.66 21.80
N VAL A 285 -14.63 -6.57 22.71
CA VAL A 285 -15.53 -7.70 23.02
C VAL A 285 -15.97 -7.61 24.47
N GLU A 286 -17.17 -8.05 24.77
CA GLU A 286 -17.76 -8.04 26.11
C GLU A 286 -18.15 -9.46 26.47
N VAL A 287 -17.86 -9.84 27.70
CA VAL A 287 -18.14 -11.16 28.26
C VAL A 287 -18.91 -11.00 29.56
N GLU A 288 -20.05 -11.66 29.67
CA GLU A 288 -20.75 -11.79 30.93
C GLU A 288 -20.24 -12.99 31.71
N ILE A 289 -19.98 -12.79 32.98
CA ILE A 289 -19.50 -13.80 33.92
C ILE A 289 -20.43 -13.88 35.13
N GLY A 290 -20.66 -15.11 35.61
CA GLY A 290 -21.57 -15.32 36.75
C GLY A 290 -21.95 -16.75 36.99
#